data_4598a5e3ceb1d499226417afabcd7fa2
#
_entry.id   4598a5e3ceb1d499226417afabcd7fa2
#
_cell.length_a   1.000
_cell.length_b   1.000
_cell.length_c   1.000
_cell.angle_alpha   90.00
_cell.angle_beta   90.00
_cell.angle_gamma   90.00
#
_symmetry.space_group_name_H-M   'P 1'
#
loop_
_entity.id
_entity.type
_entity.pdbx_description
1 polymer ?
#
loop_
_entity_poly.entity_id
_entity_poly.type
_entity_poly.pdbx_seq_one_letter_code
_entity_poly.pdbx_strand_id
1 'polypeptide(L)'
;LNVTPSTTLHADDIIGLLDHLGMQDVYFVGLVGIGACIGQWVALKRPDLVKCMVNMGCWVYSDDCMRDQLNALGTMHEKAGFHAFQELVAVYSFKPDYYIRNRSKLLGSGGVWGALENKVTAHLRFIEACNSHDIRPHLKDIQAPTLVIHAGQDVITGPRTTLPLEEGLPNAVGVTMSDVAHVVAGKEEKIAFCKILHEFLDSH
;
A
#
# COMPACT_ATOMS: atom_id res chain seq x y z
N LEU A 1 -2.48 6.74 23.10
CA LEU A 1 -1.04 6.61 22.86
C LEU A 1 -0.50 7.98 22.44
N ASN A 2 0.48 8.51 23.18
CA ASN A 2 1.13 9.80 22.91
C ASN A 2 2.30 9.67 21.92
N VAL A 3 2.18 8.76 20.96
CA VAL A 3 3.23 8.51 19.96
C VAL A 3 2.70 8.98 18.61
N THR A 4 3.48 9.80 17.91
CA THR A 4 3.17 10.25 16.54
C THR A 4 3.30 9.07 15.60
N PRO A 5 2.23 8.68 14.87
CA PRO A 5 2.30 7.57 13.94
C PRO A 5 3.15 7.95 12.71
N SER A 6 3.96 7.00 12.24
CA SER A 6 4.76 7.16 11.03
C SER A 6 5.04 5.81 10.38
N THR A 7 5.35 5.81 9.09
CA THR A 7 5.80 4.60 8.40
C THR A 7 7.09 4.04 8.98
N THR A 8 7.96 4.91 9.49
CA THR A 8 9.20 4.55 10.18
C THR A 8 8.96 3.82 11.49
N LEU A 9 8.00 4.31 12.30
CA LEU A 9 7.59 3.65 13.54
C LEU A 9 6.99 2.28 13.28
N HIS A 10 6.10 2.17 12.29
CA HIS A 10 5.55 0.86 11.92
C HIS A 10 6.59 -0.11 11.38
N ALA A 11 7.63 0.39 10.71
CA ALA A 11 8.76 -0.44 10.31
C ALA A 11 9.53 -0.97 11.53
N ASP A 12 9.74 -0.14 12.56
CA ASP A 12 10.37 -0.57 13.81
C ASP A 12 9.55 -1.65 14.53
N ASP A 13 8.22 -1.53 14.53
CA ASP A 13 7.31 -2.56 15.07
C ASP A 13 7.45 -3.89 14.32
N ILE A 14 7.51 -3.86 12.97
CA ILE A 14 7.72 -5.06 12.15
C ILE A 14 9.10 -5.67 12.39
N ILE A 15 10.16 -4.86 12.43
CA ILE A 15 11.52 -5.31 12.73
C ILE A 15 11.54 -6.00 14.10
N GLY A 16 10.97 -5.38 15.13
CA GLY A 16 10.89 -5.98 16.46
C GLY A 16 10.13 -7.31 16.49
N LEU A 17 9.07 -7.44 15.68
CA LEU A 17 8.33 -8.69 15.54
C LEU A 17 9.18 -9.77 14.85
N LEU A 18 9.86 -9.45 13.75
CA LEU A 18 10.72 -10.39 13.02
C LEU A 18 11.90 -10.87 13.90
N ASP A 19 12.54 -9.95 14.63
CA ASP A 19 13.60 -10.27 15.57
C ASP A 19 13.08 -11.19 16.71
N HIS A 20 11.91 -10.89 17.25
CA HIS A 20 11.29 -11.73 18.29
C HIS A 20 10.98 -13.16 17.81
N LEU A 21 10.57 -13.29 16.54
CA LEU A 21 10.27 -14.59 15.91
C LEU A 21 11.54 -15.29 15.37
N GLY A 22 12.70 -14.65 15.40
CA GLY A 22 13.95 -15.17 14.83
C GLY A 22 13.89 -15.35 13.31
N MET A 23 13.07 -14.54 12.62
CA MET A 23 12.89 -14.64 11.17
C MET A 23 13.93 -13.78 10.44
N GLN A 24 14.49 -14.32 9.36
CA GLN A 24 15.41 -13.67 8.42
C GLN A 24 14.99 -14.04 7.00
N ASP A 25 15.56 -13.34 6.01
CA ASP A 25 15.32 -13.62 4.58
C ASP A 25 13.83 -13.67 4.20
N VAL A 26 13.01 -12.75 4.77
CA VAL A 26 11.57 -12.73 4.49
C VAL A 26 11.28 -12.10 3.13
N TYR A 27 10.26 -12.62 2.46
CA TYR A 27 9.63 -11.97 1.32
C TYR A 27 8.67 -10.89 1.82
N PHE A 28 8.96 -9.63 1.54
CA PHE A 28 8.13 -8.52 1.99
C PHE A 28 7.14 -8.10 0.90
N VAL A 29 5.88 -8.51 1.03
CA VAL A 29 4.84 -8.22 0.03
C VAL A 29 3.93 -7.11 0.56
N GLY A 30 4.18 -5.89 0.10
CA GLY A 30 3.39 -4.70 0.44
C GLY A 30 2.40 -4.35 -0.65
N LEU A 31 1.10 -4.45 -0.34
CA LEU A 31 0.02 -4.18 -1.27
C LEU A 31 -0.88 -3.07 -0.76
N VAL A 32 -1.49 -2.34 -1.68
CA VAL A 32 -2.55 -1.36 -1.39
C VAL A 32 -2.10 -0.28 -0.38
N GLY A 33 -0.94 0.34 -0.64
CA GLY A 33 -0.53 1.55 0.04
C GLY A 33 0.53 1.39 1.13
N ILE A 34 0.18 1.72 2.37
CA ILE A 34 1.15 1.91 3.47
C ILE A 34 2.02 0.68 3.77
N GLY A 35 1.50 -0.54 3.54
CA GLY A 35 2.29 -1.76 3.77
C GLY A 35 3.56 -1.81 2.93
N ALA A 36 3.50 -1.37 1.67
CA ALA A 36 4.66 -1.25 0.81
C ALA A 36 5.64 -0.17 1.33
N CYS A 37 5.12 0.99 1.74
CA CYS A 37 5.93 2.08 2.31
C CYS A 37 6.64 1.66 3.60
N ILE A 38 6.00 0.86 4.45
CA ILE A 38 6.61 0.26 5.64
C ILE A 38 7.75 -0.68 5.23
N GLY A 39 7.53 -1.56 4.23
CA GLY A 39 8.54 -2.49 3.71
C GLY A 39 9.79 -1.79 3.20
N GLN A 40 9.65 -0.62 2.56
CA GLN A 40 10.80 0.20 2.14
C GLN A 40 11.67 0.62 3.33
N TRP A 41 11.07 1.02 4.45
CA TRP A 41 11.81 1.35 5.67
C TRP A 41 12.42 0.11 6.35
N VAL A 42 11.74 -1.04 6.33
CA VAL A 42 12.30 -2.30 6.85
C VAL A 42 13.53 -2.69 6.04
N ALA A 43 13.45 -2.69 4.71
CA ALA A 43 14.55 -3.03 3.83
C ALA A 43 15.75 -2.06 3.94
N LEU A 44 15.49 -0.77 4.21
CA LEU A 44 16.53 0.22 4.47
C LEU A 44 17.24 -0.03 5.82
N LYS A 45 16.46 -0.22 6.89
CA LYS A 45 16.99 -0.31 8.26
C LYS A 45 17.61 -1.67 8.56
N ARG A 46 17.06 -2.72 8.00
CA ARG A 46 17.45 -4.12 8.26
C ARG A 46 17.46 -4.93 6.95
N PRO A 47 18.42 -4.64 6.06
CA PRO A 47 18.56 -5.36 4.79
C PRO A 47 18.79 -6.87 4.97
N ASP A 48 19.30 -7.29 6.11
CA ASP A 48 19.47 -8.70 6.50
C ASP A 48 18.14 -9.45 6.71
N LEU A 49 17.05 -8.74 6.97
CA LEU A 49 15.74 -9.35 7.16
C LEU A 49 14.98 -9.57 5.85
N VAL A 50 15.28 -8.81 4.80
CA VAL A 50 14.45 -8.74 3.58
C VAL A 50 15.16 -9.40 2.40
N LYS A 51 14.67 -10.55 1.99
CA LYS A 51 15.16 -11.27 0.83
C LYS A 51 14.79 -10.57 -0.49
N CYS A 52 13.54 -10.20 -0.66
CA CYS A 52 13.08 -9.34 -1.73
C CYS A 52 11.76 -8.64 -1.34
N MET A 53 11.39 -7.62 -2.13
CA MET A 53 10.15 -6.87 -1.92
C MET A 53 9.23 -6.94 -3.13
N VAL A 54 7.92 -6.92 -2.87
CA VAL A 54 6.89 -6.65 -3.87
C VAL A 54 6.09 -5.44 -3.41
N ASN A 55 6.05 -4.39 -4.22
CA ASN A 55 5.39 -3.13 -3.91
C ASN A 55 4.30 -2.83 -4.95
N MET A 56 3.06 -2.68 -4.49
CA MET A 56 1.93 -2.26 -5.31
C MET A 56 1.12 -1.21 -4.60
N GLY A 57 0.72 -0.15 -5.32
CA GLY A 57 -0.04 0.94 -4.74
C GLY A 57 0.73 1.74 -3.69
N CYS A 58 2.02 1.92 -3.90
CA CYS A 58 2.97 2.59 -3.00
C CYS A 58 3.35 3.99 -3.50
N TRP A 59 4.13 4.68 -2.69
CA TRP A 59 4.74 5.97 -3.04
C TRP A 59 6.12 6.09 -2.39
N VAL A 60 6.94 7.02 -2.89
CA VAL A 60 8.24 7.35 -2.30
C VAL A 60 8.16 8.52 -1.31
N TYR A 61 7.17 9.39 -1.48
CA TYR A 61 6.86 10.47 -0.53
C TYR A 61 5.42 10.94 -0.74
N SER A 62 4.82 11.48 0.31
CA SER A 62 3.49 12.10 0.24
C SER A 62 3.62 13.53 -0.25
N ASP A 63 3.37 13.75 -1.55
CA ASP A 63 3.23 15.09 -2.11
C ASP A 63 1.91 15.76 -1.69
N ASP A 64 1.74 17.03 -2.01
CA ASP A 64 0.54 17.78 -1.62
C ASP A 64 -0.75 17.15 -2.18
N CYS A 65 -0.72 16.63 -3.41
CA CYS A 65 -1.86 15.94 -4.01
C CYS A 65 -2.24 14.68 -3.21
N MET A 66 -1.25 13.86 -2.82
CA MET A 66 -1.49 12.67 -2.00
C MET A 66 -2.02 13.05 -0.62
N ARG A 67 -1.41 14.06 0.03
CA ARG A 67 -1.86 14.54 1.34
C ARG A 67 -3.29 15.03 1.31
N ASP A 68 -3.64 15.85 0.33
CA ASP A 68 -5.00 16.38 0.19
C ASP A 68 -6.01 15.28 -0.07
N GLN A 69 -5.66 14.30 -0.92
CA GLN A 69 -6.50 13.13 -1.20
C GLN A 69 -6.75 12.30 0.07
N LEU A 70 -5.71 11.97 0.82
CA LEU A 70 -5.82 11.19 2.07
C LEU A 70 -6.57 11.97 3.15
N ASN A 71 -6.28 13.26 3.31
CA ASN A 71 -6.96 14.13 4.27
C ASN A 71 -8.46 14.29 3.93
N ALA A 72 -8.81 14.35 2.65
CA ALA A 72 -10.21 14.38 2.21
C ALA A 72 -10.95 13.09 2.60
N LEU A 73 -10.33 11.91 2.46
CA LEU A 73 -10.91 10.64 2.91
C LEU A 73 -11.10 10.61 4.43
N GLY A 74 -10.14 11.11 5.20
CA GLY A 74 -10.26 11.25 6.66
C GLY A 74 -11.38 12.20 7.06
N THR A 75 -11.43 13.35 6.43
CA THR A 75 -12.48 14.35 6.66
C THR A 75 -13.88 13.79 6.31
N MET A 76 -14.00 13.04 5.22
CA MET A 76 -15.25 12.37 4.87
C MET A 76 -15.69 11.41 5.97
N HIS A 77 -14.77 10.58 6.49
CA HIS A 77 -15.09 9.66 7.58
C HIS A 77 -15.50 10.41 8.86
N GLU A 78 -14.76 11.47 9.23
CA GLU A 78 -15.00 12.24 10.44
C GLU A 78 -16.31 13.05 10.39
N LYS A 79 -16.60 13.71 9.27
CA LYS A 79 -17.70 14.67 9.17
C LYS A 79 -18.99 14.08 8.56
N ALA A 80 -18.87 13.13 7.63
CA ALA A 80 -20.02 12.52 6.94
C ALA A 80 -20.26 11.06 7.37
N GLY A 81 -19.37 10.49 8.17
CA GLY A 81 -19.50 9.15 8.72
C GLY A 81 -18.94 8.03 7.83
N PHE A 82 -18.89 6.83 8.42
CA PHE A 82 -18.27 5.66 7.80
C PHE A 82 -18.85 5.30 6.43
N HIS A 83 -20.17 5.33 6.28
CA HIS A 83 -20.81 4.92 5.03
C HIS A 83 -20.43 5.84 3.86
N ALA A 84 -20.41 7.15 4.06
CA ALA A 84 -20.01 8.11 3.02
C ALA A 84 -18.52 7.91 2.64
N PHE A 85 -17.64 7.72 3.62
CA PHE A 85 -16.25 7.38 3.39
C PHE A 85 -16.12 6.07 2.61
N GLN A 86 -16.82 5.01 3.04
CA GLN A 86 -16.74 3.69 2.41
C GLN A 86 -17.22 3.72 0.95
N GLU A 87 -18.31 4.40 0.65
CA GLU A 87 -18.80 4.55 -0.72
C GLU A 87 -17.76 5.24 -1.61
N LEU A 88 -17.19 6.35 -1.15
CA LEU A 88 -16.20 7.10 -1.90
C LEU A 88 -14.93 6.29 -2.16
N VAL A 89 -14.35 5.71 -1.11
CA VAL A 89 -13.11 4.93 -1.24
C VAL A 89 -13.33 3.66 -2.06
N ALA A 90 -14.49 3.02 -1.98
CA ALA A 90 -14.81 1.86 -2.80
C ALA A 90 -14.90 2.20 -4.30
N VAL A 91 -15.51 3.35 -4.64
CA VAL A 91 -15.55 3.82 -6.04
C VAL A 91 -14.15 4.07 -6.58
N TYR A 92 -13.23 4.60 -5.78
CA TYR A 92 -11.85 4.86 -6.21
C TYR A 92 -10.98 3.59 -6.27
N SER A 93 -11.34 2.56 -5.51
CA SER A 93 -10.50 1.37 -5.35
C SER A 93 -10.79 0.26 -6.33
N PHE A 94 -11.97 0.24 -6.94
CA PHE A 94 -12.39 -0.82 -7.85
C PHE A 94 -12.71 -0.29 -9.24
N LYS A 95 -12.52 -1.12 -10.26
CA LYS A 95 -13.02 -0.82 -11.62
C LYS A 95 -14.54 -0.63 -11.59
N PRO A 96 -15.10 0.31 -12.37
CA PRO A 96 -16.53 0.63 -12.34
C PRO A 96 -17.43 -0.60 -12.55
N ASP A 97 -17.10 -1.47 -13.49
CA ASP A 97 -17.87 -2.67 -13.79
C ASP A 97 -17.84 -3.71 -12.65
N TYR A 98 -16.68 -3.85 -11.99
CA TYR A 98 -16.58 -4.69 -10.80
C TYR A 98 -17.36 -4.12 -9.62
N TYR A 99 -17.24 -2.81 -9.38
CA TYR A 99 -17.99 -2.11 -8.33
C TYR A 99 -19.50 -2.27 -8.51
N ILE A 100 -20.00 -2.01 -9.72
CA ILE A 100 -21.45 -2.10 -10.03
C ILE A 100 -21.99 -3.52 -9.74
N ARG A 101 -21.28 -4.55 -10.20
CA ARG A 101 -21.69 -5.95 -10.00
C ARG A 101 -21.62 -6.43 -8.55
N ASN A 102 -20.75 -5.82 -7.74
CA ASN A 102 -20.46 -6.30 -6.39
C ASN A 102 -20.81 -5.29 -5.29
N ARG A 103 -21.46 -4.18 -5.61
CA ARG A 103 -21.71 -3.07 -4.68
C ARG A 103 -22.28 -3.53 -3.33
N SER A 104 -23.25 -4.43 -3.31
CA SER A 104 -23.86 -4.94 -2.09
C SER A 104 -22.92 -5.75 -1.19
N LYS A 105 -21.83 -6.30 -1.75
CA LYS A 105 -20.78 -7.03 -1.00
C LYS A 105 -19.64 -6.13 -0.57
N LEU A 106 -19.44 -5.02 -1.28
CA LEU A 106 -18.36 -4.08 -1.01
C LEU A 106 -18.72 -3.07 0.10
N LEU A 107 -19.99 -2.83 0.34
CA LEU A 107 -20.48 -1.83 1.28
C LEU A 107 -21.09 -2.47 2.54
N GLY A 108 -21.17 -1.69 3.62
CA GLY A 108 -21.63 -2.12 4.94
C GLY A 108 -20.50 -2.65 5.84
N SER A 109 -20.84 -3.05 7.04
CA SER A 109 -19.87 -3.46 8.08
C SER A 109 -19.00 -4.66 7.68
N GLY A 110 -19.52 -5.57 6.86
CA GLY A 110 -18.75 -6.70 6.29
C GLY A 110 -18.04 -6.40 4.98
N GLY A 111 -18.17 -5.18 4.46
CA GLY A 111 -17.58 -4.74 3.21
C GLY A 111 -16.13 -4.27 3.36
N VAL A 112 -15.63 -3.64 2.30
CA VAL A 112 -14.26 -3.11 2.29
C VAL A 112 -14.08 -2.04 3.36
N TRP A 113 -12.91 -2.04 3.98
CA TRP A 113 -12.59 -1.14 5.11
C TRP A 113 -13.58 -1.19 6.30
N GLY A 114 -14.44 -2.21 6.38
CA GLY A 114 -15.38 -2.38 7.49
C GLY A 114 -14.72 -2.36 8.88
N ALA A 115 -13.46 -2.77 8.96
CA ALA A 115 -12.67 -2.67 10.20
C ALA A 115 -12.49 -1.23 10.72
N LEU A 116 -12.73 -0.20 9.89
CA LEU A 116 -12.65 1.22 10.27
C LEU A 116 -14.00 1.77 10.78
N GLU A 117 -15.09 1.03 10.67
CA GLU A 117 -16.38 1.44 11.23
C GLU A 117 -16.21 1.75 12.72
N ASN A 118 -16.70 2.90 13.16
CA ASN A 118 -16.56 3.43 14.52
C ASN A 118 -15.11 3.67 15.00
N LYS A 119 -14.12 3.75 14.07
CA LYS A 119 -12.70 3.94 14.40
C LYS A 119 -12.09 5.19 13.74
N VAL A 120 -12.80 6.31 13.77
CA VAL A 120 -12.36 7.57 13.14
C VAL A 120 -10.95 7.96 13.62
N THR A 121 -10.70 7.95 14.92
CA THR A 121 -9.37 8.31 15.46
C THR A 121 -8.26 7.41 14.90
N ALA A 122 -8.49 6.11 14.79
CA ALA A 122 -7.51 5.19 14.22
C ALA A 122 -7.28 5.47 12.72
N HIS A 123 -8.34 5.79 11.98
CA HIS A 123 -8.23 6.17 10.56
C HIS A 123 -7.43 7.47 10.38
N LEU A 124 -7.71 8.50 11.18
CA LEU A 124 -6.95 9.76 11.11
C LEU A 124 -5.47 9.55 11.44
N ARG A 125 -5.15 8.73 12.44
CA ARG A 125 -3.77 8.35 12.75
C ARG A 125 -3.11 7.53 11.64
N PHE A 126 -3.84 6.67 10.96
CA PHE A 126 -3.36 5.96 9.77
C PHE A 126 -2.99 6.95 8.65
N ILE A 127 -3.84 7.95 8.39
CA ILE A 127 -3.58 9.01 7.40
C ILE A 127 -2.34 9.83 7.80
N GLU A 128 -2.19 10.16 9.08
CA GLU A 128 -1.00 10.84 9.59
C GLU A 128 0.28 10.02 9.31
N ALA A 129 0.24 8.70 9.54
CA ALA A 129 1.35 7.83 9.21
C ALA A 129 1.64 7.78 7.69
N CYS A 130 0.61 7.72 6.84
CA CYS A 130 0.77 7.80 5.38
C CYS A 130 1.43 9.11 4.96
N ASN A 131 0.97 10.23 5.53
CA ASN A 131 1.49 11.56 5.21
C ASN A 131 2.93 11.81 5.68
N SER A 132 3.41 11.02 6.66
CA SER A 132 4.78 11.11 7.17
C SER A 132 5.83 10.46 6.26
N HIS A 133 5.40 9.68 5.25
CA HIS A 133 6.30 8.90 4.44
C HIS A 133 7.13 9.76 3.49
N ASP A 134 8.46 9.65 3.60
CA ASP A 134 9.43 10.19 2.64
C ASP A 134 10.70 9.35 2.66
N ILE A 135 10.87 8.50 1.65
CA ILE A 135 12.02 7.61 1.48
C ILE A 135 13.00 8.10 0.41
N ARG A 136 12.67 9.23 -0.28
CA ARG A 136 13.47 9.74 -1.41
C ARG A 136 14.98 9.84 -1.15
N PRO A 137 15.43 10.34 0.02
CA PRO A 137 16.86 10.48 0.28
C PRO A 137 17.61 9.13 0.34
N HIS A 138 16.88 8.03 0.52
CA HIS A 138 17.42 6.70 0.83
C HIS A 138 17.18 5.66 -0.25
N LEU A 139 16.57 6.02 -1.38
CA LEU A 139 16.22 5.04 -2.44
C LEU A 139 17.44 4.24 -2.91
N LYS A 140 18.60 4.90 -3.06
CA LYS A 140 19.83 4.25 -3.50
C LYS A 140 20.46 3.30 -2.47
N ASP A 141 20.06 3.44 -1.21
CA ASP A 141 20.58 2.61 -0.11
C ASP A 141 19.79 1.30 0.04
N ILE A 142 18.58 1.21 -0.53
CA ILE A 142 17.76 0.01 -0.50
C ILE A 142 18.23 -0.95 -1.59
N GLN A 143 18.89 -2.04 -1.19
CA GLN A 143 19.50 -3.00 -2.11
C GLN A 143 18.63 -4.24 -2.38
N ALA A 144 17.56 -4.44 -1.63
CA ALA A 144 16.67 -5.60 -1.80
C ALA A 144 16.08 -5.64 -3.22
N PRO A 145 16.17 -6.78 -3.93
CA PRO A 145 15.48 -6.96 -5.20
C PRO A 145 14.00 -6.61 -5.05
N THR A 146 13.47 -5.77 -5.93
CA THR A 146 12.13 -5.22 -5.75
C THR A 146 11.30 -5.32 -7.03
N LEU A 147 10.14 -5.96 -6.93
CA LEU A 147 9.10 -5.89 -7.95
C LEU A 147 8.17 -4.70 -7.65
N VAL A 148 8.02 -3.79 -8.60
CA VAL A 148 7.05 -2.68 -8.52
C VAL A 148 5.91 -2.96 -9.49
N ILE A 149 4.71 -3.16 -8.95
CA ILE A 149 3.51 -3.41 -9.77
C ILE A 149 2.74 -2.09 -9.93
N HIS A 150 2.60 -1.66 -11.17
CA HIS A 150 1.83 -0.47 -11.56
C HIS A 150 0.40 -0.89 -11.93
N ALA A 151 -0.56 -0.54 -11.10
CA ALA A 151 -1.98 -0.71 -11.40
C ALA A 151 -2.44 0.43 -12.32
N GLY A 152 -2.71 0.14 -13.60
CA GLY A 152 -2.92 1.16 -14.63
C GLY A 152 -4.19 2.00 -14.45
N GLN A 153 -5.19 1.47 -13.73
CA GLN A 153 -6.44 2.17 -13.42
C GLN A 153 -6.55 2.62 -11.96
N ASP A 154 -5.46 2.57 -11.21
CA ASP A 154 -5.44 3.06 -9.83
C ASP A 154 -5.35 4.59 -9.80
N VAL A 155 -6.42 5.23 -9.35
CA VAL A 155 -6.52 6.69 -9.21
C VAL A 155 -6.04 7.19 -7.83
N ILE A 156 -5.69 6.28 -6.91
CA ILE A 156 -5.20 6.61 -5.57
C ILE A 156 -3.67 6.60 -5.58
N THR A 157 -3.07 5.46 -5.89
CA THR A 157 -1.64 5.19 -5.83
C THR A 157 -1.16 4.45 -7.09
N GLY A 158 -1.58 4.93 -8.24
CA GLY A 158 -1.24 4.36 -9.55
C GLY A 158 0.17 4.72 -10.04
N PRO A 159 0.41 4.63 -11.36
CA PRO A 159 1.74 4.84 -11.95
C PRO A 159 2.42 6.15 -11.54
N ARG A 160 1.66 7.24 -11.33
CA ARG A 160 2.19 8.53 -10.87
C ARG A 160 3.03 8.40 -9.59
N THR A 161 2.63 7.52 -8.67
CA THR A 161 3.28 7.37 -7.37
C THR A 161 4.22 6.18 -7.31
N THR A 162 4.03 5.17 -8.16
CA THR A 162 4.83 3.94 -8.16
C THR A 162 6.05 4.00 -9.09
N LEU A 163 5.97 4.73 -10.22
CA LEU A 163 7.11 4.90 -11.13
C LEU A 163 8.35 5.51 -10.46
N PRO A 164 8.23 6.56 -9.60
CA PRO A 164 9.40 7.10 -8.91
C PRO A 164 10.12 6.08 -8.01
N LEU A 165 9.42 5.07 -7.50
CA LEU A 165 10.03 3.99 -6.74
C LEU A 165 10.86 3.07 -7.64
N GLU A 166 10.30 2.62 -8.76
CA GLU A 166 11.01 1.80 -9.74
C GLU A 166 12.26 2.51 -10.26
N GLU A 167 12.14 3.78 -10.65
CA GLU A 167 13.26 4.58 -11.18
C GLU A 167 14.33 4.88 -10.11
N GLY A 168 13.93 4.95 -8.85
CA GLY A 168 14.80 5.33 -7.74
C GLY A 168 15.60 4.17 -7.15
N LEU A 169 15.06 2.97 -7.14
CA LEU A 169 15.71 1.79 -6.55
C LEU A 169 16.76 1.18 -7.50
N PRO A 170 17.93 0.74 -6.99
CA PRO A 170 18.98 0.17 -7.85
C PRO A 170 18.62 -1.21 -8.44
N ASN A 171 17.79 -2.00 -7.75
CA ASN A 171 17.46 -3.38 -8.11
C ASN A 171 15.95 -3.56 -8.27
N ALA A 172 15.27 -2.60 -8.89
CA ALA A 172 13.84 -2.69 -9.16
C ALA A 172 13.54 -3.16 -10.59
N VAL A 173 12.45 -3.90 -10.71
CA VAL A 173 11.82 -4.22 -11.98
C VAL A 173 10.33 -3.84 -11.90
N GLY A 174 9.83 -3.14 -12.92
CA GLY A 174 8.43 -2.73 -13.01
C GLY A 174 7.59 -3.64 -13.88
N VAL A 175 6.35 -3.88 -13.47
CA VAL A 175 5.34 -4.57 -14.28
C VAL A 175 4.04 -3.78 -14.24
N THR A 176 3.48 -3.47 -15.41
CA THR A 176 2.20 -2.76 -15.50
C THR A 176 1.05 -3.74 -15.69
N MET A 177 0.08 -3.69 -14.79
CA MET A 177 -1.22 -4.34 -14.93
C MET A 177 -2.25 -3.30 -15.39
N SER A 178 -2.37 -3.12 -16.70
CA SER A 178 -3.13 -2.01 -17.31
C SER A 178 -4.62 -1.99 -16.93
N ASP A 179 -5.19 -3.16 -16.67
CA ASP A 179 -6.62 -3.34 -16.36
C ASP A 179 -6.89 -3.63 -14.86
N VAL A 180 -6.04 -3.12 -13.99
CA VAL A 180 -6.18 -3.26 -12.53
C VAL A 180 -6.28 -1.87 -11.90
N ALA A 181 -7.26 -1.71 -10.99
CA ALA A 181 -7.42 -0.54 -10.15
C ALA A 181 -6.64 -0.70 -8.82
N HIS A 182 -6.90 0.15 -7.83
CA HIS A 182 -6.21 0.13 -6.53
C HIS A 182 -6.26 -1.26 -5.85
N VAL A 183 -7.37 -1.95 -5.94
CA VAL A 183 -7.53 -3.32 -5.43
C VAL A 183 -7.58 -4.30 -6.60
N VAL A 184 -6.73 -5.32 -6.56
CA VAL A 184 -6.77 -6.44 -7.52
C VAL A 184 -8.06 -7.24 -7.30
N ALA A 185 -9.04 -7.01 -8.14
CA ALA A 185 -10.38 -7.58 -8.03
C ALA A 185 -10.82 -8.21 -9.36
N GLY A 186 -11.50 -9.35 -9.24
CA GLY A 186 -11.82 -10.17 -10.39
C GLY A 186 -10.98 -11.45 -10.41
N LYS A 187 -11.49 -12.48 -11.09
CA LYS A 187 -10.82 -13.80 -11.13
C LYS A 187 -9.57 -13.74 -12.01
N GLU A 188 -9.69 -13.13 -13.17
CA GLU A 188 -8.62 -13.07 -14.17
C GLU A 188 -7.48 -12.19 -13.70
N GLU A 189 -7.81 -11.02 -13.13
CA GLU A 189 -6.84 -10.09 -12.55
C GLU A 189 -6.06 -10.73 -11.39
N LYS A 190 -6.73 -11.49 -10.52
CA LYS A 190 -6.07 -12.22 -9.44
C LYS A 190 -5.15 -13.33 -9.94
N ILE A 191 -5.56 -14.07 -10.97
CA ILE A 191 -4.71 -15.10 -11.58
C ILE A 191 -3.46 -14.46 -12.18
N ALA A 192 -3.61 -13.37 -12.94
CA ALA A 192 -2.49 -12.65 -13.53
C ALA A 192 -1.55 -12.07 -12.46
N PHE A 193 -2.12 -11.47 -11.41
CA PHE A 193 -1.35 -10.97 -10.27
C PHE A 193 -0.56 -12.09 -9.58
N CYS A 194 -1.21 -13.21 -9.25
CA CYS A 194 -0.54 -14.33 -8.60
C CYS A 194 0.59 -14.90 -9.47
N LYS A 195 0.41 -14.96 -10.79
CA LYS A 195 1.46 -15.40 -11.70
C LYS A 195 2.69 -14.49 -11.62
N ILE A 196 2.50 -13.16 -11.76
CA ILE A 196 3.57 -12.17 -11.66
C ILE A 196 4.28 -12.27 -10.30
N LEU A 197 3.51 -12.38 -9.22
CA LEU A 197 4.04 -12.50 -7.86
C LEU A 197 4.92 -13.74 -7.71
N HIS A 198 4.42 -14.93 -8.08
CA HIS A 198 5.17 -16.19 -7.94
C HIS A 198 6.40 -16.23 -8.83
N GLU A 199 6.31 -15.79 -10.08
CA GLU A 199 7.47 -15.72 -10.99
C GLU A 199 8.61 -14.88 -10.39
N PHE A 200 8.28 -13.77 -9.73
CA PHE A 200 9.28 -12.94 -9.07
C PHE A 200 9.83 -13.60 -7.81
N LEU A 201 8.97 -14.09 -6.91
CA LEU A 201 9.40 -14.71 -5.64
C LEU A 201 10.23 -15.98 -5.87
N ASP A 202 9.87 -16.80 -6.86
CA ASP A 202 10.59 -18.05 -7.19
C ASP A 202 11.98 -17.80 -7.81
N SER A 203 12.20 -16.58 -8.35
CA SER A 203 13.50 -16.18 -8.90
C SER A 203 14.47 -15.61 -7.87
N HIS A 204 14.01 -15.39 -6.64
CA HIS A 204 14.79 -14.84 -5.53
C HIS A 204 14.72 -15.72 -4.30
#